data_6b92cc4020b62768f0fef50a130536a9
#
_entry.id   6b92cc4020b62768f0fef50a130536a9
#
_cell.length_a   1.000
_cell.length_b   1.000
_cell.length_c   1.000
_cell.angle_alpha   90.00
_cell.angle_beta   90.00
_cell.angle_gamma   90.00
#
_symmetry.space_group_name_H-M   'P 1'
#
loop_
_entity.id
_entity.type
_entity.pdbx_description
1 polymer ?
#
loop_
_entity_poly.entity_id
_entity_poly.type
_entity_poly.pdbx_seq_one_letter_code
_entity_poly.pdbx_strand_id
1 'polypeptide(L)'
;AANRERDRILGYTSTGIHKDKLEMTLNGHLIRRVGSQGQNKTYLIALKLAQYVFLSCRGQARPILLLDDIFDKLDADRVEQIVKLVSGDQFGQIFITDTNRKYLDAILQSINHGYALFRVEQGEVQPMEEAE
;
A
#
# COMPACT_ATOMS: atom_id res chain seq x y z
N ALA A 1 6.60 -24.50 27.45
CA ALA A 1 6.61 -24.12 28.89
C ALA A 1 7.80 -23.21 29.23
N ALA A 2 9.04 -23.51 28.82
CA ALA A 2 10.24 -22.74 29.15
C ALA A 2 10.21 -21.25 28.71
N ASN A 3 9.59 -20.94 27.57
CA ASN A 3 9.53 -19.58 27.05
C ASN A 3 8.60 -18.66 27.86
N ARG A 4 7.54 -19.21 28.49
CA ARG A 4 6.58 -18.40 29.27
C ARG A 4 7.21 -17.75 30.52
N GLU A 5 8.09 -18.48 31.22
CA GLU A 5 8.74 -17.98 32.41
C GLU A 5 9.76 -16.89 32.08
N ARG A 6 10.50 -17.07 31.00
CA ARG A 6 11.40 -16.06 30.43
C ARG A 6 10.67 -14.79 29.99
N ASP A 7 9.53 -14.94 29.32
CA ASP A 7 8.71 -13.83 28.85
C ASP A 7 8.11 -13.03 30.02
N ARG A 8 7.75 -13.70 31.12
CA ARG A 8 7.29 -13.03 32.36
C ARG A 8 8.38 -12.18 32.99
N ILE A 9 9.62 -12.67 33.05
CA ILE A 9 10.77 -11.92 33.59
C ILE A 9 11.11 -10.72 32.70
N LEU A 10 11.05 -10.88 31.37
CA LEU A 10 11.38 -9.84 30.40
C LEU A 10 10.27 -8.80 30.21
N GLY A 11 9.04 -9.10 30.60
CA GLY A 11 7.88 -8.23 30.39
C GLY A 11 7.40 -8.17 28.93
N TYR A 12 7.96 -8.99 28.03
CA TYR A 12 7.54 -9.09 26.63
C TYR A 12 7.77 -10.50 26.08
N THR A 13 7.04 -10.86 25.03
CA THR A 13 7.15 -12.15 24.36
C THR A 13 8.42 -12.22 23.51
N SER A 14 9.30 -13.17 23.80
CA SER A 14 10.60 -13.32 23.12
C SER A 14 10.54 -14.18 21.85
N THR A 15 9.53 -15.04 21.74
CA THR A 15 9.32 -15.96 20.61
C THR A 15 7.89 -15.91 20.12
N GLY A 16 7.68 -16.13 18.83
CA GLY A 16 6.36 -16.15 18.22
C GLY A 16 6.37 -15.51 16.81
N ILE A 17 5.28 -15.66 16.11
CA ILE A 17 5.12 -15.20 14.71
C ILE A 17 5.40 -13.69 14.53
N HIS A 18 5.15 -12.90 15.57
CA HIS A 18 5.46 -11.45 15.56
C HIS A 18 6.98 -11.14 15.61
N LYS A 19 7.81 -12.13 15.89
CA LYS A 19 9.29 -12.04 15.84
C LYS A 19 9.86 -12.57 14.54
N ASP A 20 9.05 -13.26 13.74
CA ASP A 20 9.47 -13.77 12.45
C ASP A 20 9.79 -12.60 11.50
N LYS A 21 10.81 -12.79 10.69
CA LYS A 21 11.23 -11.79 9.72
C LYS A 21 10.93 -12.32 8.32
N LEU A 22 10.20 -11.52 7.56
CA LEU A 22 10.06 -11.75 6.14
C LEU A 22 11.27 -11.14 5.42
N GLU A 23 12.13 -11.99 4.90
CA GLU A 23 13.30 -11.56 4.11
C GLU A 23 12.97 -11.65 2.63
N MET A 24 13.00 -10.49 1.97
CA MET A 24 12.70 -10.36 0.56
C MET A 24 13.98 -10.00 -0.19
N THR A 25 14.23 -10.70 -1.29
CA THR A 25 15.42 -10.53 -2.11
C THR A 25 15.07 -10.04 -3.51
N LEU A 26 15.93 -9.19 -4.05
CA LEU A 26 15.94 -8.77 -5.45
C LEU A 26 17.32 -9.12 -6.03
N ASN A 27 17.34 -9.95 -7.08
CA ASN A 27 18.59 -10.46 -7.69
C ASN A 27 19.56 -11.11 -6.67
N GLY A 28 18.99 -11.86 -5.69
CA GLY A 28 19.79 -12.55 -4.67
C GLY A 28 20.25 -11.68 -3.49
N HIS A 29 19.97 -10.38 -3.49
CA HIS A 29 20.33 -9.45 -2.42
C HIS A 29 19.10 -9.01 -1.62
N LEU A 30 19.23 -8.85 -0.31
CA LEU A 30 18.15 -8.33 0.54
C LEU A 30 17.75 -6.94 0.07
N ILE A 31 16.50 -6.78 -0.41
CA ILE A 31 16.02 -5.52 -1.00
C ILE A 31 16.16 -4.33 -0.03
N ARG A 32 15.94 -4.55 1.26
CA ARG A 32 16.10 -3.52 2.30
C ARG A 32 17.51 -2.95 2.43
N ARG A 33 18.54 -3.68 1.93
CA ARG A 33 19.95 -3.27 2.02
C ARG A 33 20.45 -2.62 0.74
N VAL A 34 19.99 -3.10 -0.41
CA VAL A 34 20.51 -2.68 -1.72
C VAL A 34 19.51 -1.84 -2.51
N GLY A 35 18.21 -1.89 -2.15
CA GLY A 35 17.17 -1.14 -2.83
C GLY A 35 17.23 0.35 -2.53
N SER A 36 17.03 1.19 -3.56
CA SER A 36 16.74 2.61 -3.37
C SER A 36 15.44 2.80 -2.57
N GLN A 37 15.21 4.00 -2.03
CA GLN A 37 13.96 4.29 -1.32
C GLN A 37 12.72 4.03 -2.19
N GLY A 38 12.75 4.44 -3.47
CA GLY A 38 11.68 4.18 -4.41
C GLY A 38 11.50 2.68 -4.70
N GLN A 39 12.56 1.91 -4.84
CA GLN A 39 12.47 0.45 -5.02
C GLN A 39 11.88 -0.25 -3.80
N ASN A 40 12.29 0.11 -2.60
CA ASN A 40 11.73 -0.44 -1.37
C ASN A 40 10.24 -0.13 -1.25
N LYS A 41 9.84 1.12 -1.57
CA LYS A 41 8.43 1.52 -1.53
C LYS A 41 7.59 0.80 -2.58
N THR A 42 8.06 0.74 -3.83
CA THR A 42 7.40 -0.02 -4.91
C THR A 42 7.20 -1.49 -4.51
N TYR A 43 8.22 -2.09 -3.90
CA TYR A 43 8.13 -3.48 -3.45
C TYR A 43 7.07 -3.67 -2.35
N LEU A 44 6.99 -2.76 -1.38
CA LEU A 44 5.95 -2.78 -0.34
C LEU A 44 4.55 -2.66 -0.92
N ILE A 45 4.35 -1.77 -1.90
CA ILE A 45 3.08 -1.60 -2.60
C ILE A 45 2.73 -2.89 -3.33
N ALA A 46 3.66 -3.46 -4.11
CA ALA A 46 3.45 -4.72 -4.82
C ALA A 46 3.05 -5.87 -3.87
N LEU A 47 3.66 -5.94 -2.67
CA LEU A 47 3.31 -6.92 -1.66
C LEU A 47 1.88 -6.72 -1.13
N LYS A 48 1.46 -5.47 -0.87
CA LYS A 48 0.08 -5.16 -0.45
C LYS A 48 -0.94 -5.51 -1.54
N LEU A 49 -0.63 -5.23 -2.81
CA LEU A 49 -1.49 -5.59 -3.92
C LEU A 49 -1.59 -7.12 -4.09
N ALA A 50 -0.49 -7.84 -3.94
CA ALA A 50 -0.49 -9.30 -3.95
C ALA A 50 -1.32 -9.88 -2.78
N GLN A 51 -1.22 -9.28 -1.59
CA GLN A 51 -2.04 -9.65 -0.44
C GLN A 51 -3.54 -9.42 -0.72
N TYR A 52 -3.88 -8.29 -1.33
CA TYR A 52 -5.25 -8.00 -1.75
C TYR A 52 -5.80 -9.10 -2.67
N VAL A 53 -5.06 -9.42 -3.74
CA VAL A 53 -5.45 -10.46 -4.70
C VAL A 53 -5.62 -11.81 -4.00
N PHE A 54 -4.69 -12.17 -3.12
CA PHE A 54 -4.77 -13.42 -2.35
C PHE A 54 -6.02 -13.48 -1.48
N LEU A 55 -6.36 -12.40 -0.78
CA LEU A 55 -7.56 -12.33 0.06
C LEU A 55 -8.84 -12.36 -0.79
N SER A 56 -8.85 -11.67 -1.93
CA SER A 56 -9.99 -11.65 -2.86
C SER A 56 -10.31 -13.05 -3.41
N CYS A 57 -9.28 -13.86 -3.67
CA CYS A 57 -9.46 -15.24 -4.16
C CYS A 57 -9.98 -16.20 -3.09
N ARG A 58 -9.84 -15.89 -1.81
CA ARG A 58 -10.19 -16.78 -0.70
C ARG A 58 -11.43 -16.37 0.07
N GLY A 59 -11.84 -15.12 -0.04
CA GLY A 59 -12.98 -14.55 0.68
C GLY A 59 -14.27 -14.56 -0.12
N GLN A 60 -15.41 -14.44 0.60
CA GLN A 60 -16.72 -14.24 -0.02
C GLN A 60 -16.97 -12.78 -0.43
N ALA A 61 -16.22 -11.85 0.14
CA ALA A 61 -16.31 -10.43 -0.15
C ALA A 61 -14.97 -9.88 -0.63
N ARG A 62 -15.02 -8.91 -1.55
CA ARG A 62 -13.81 -8.20 -2.00
C ARG A 62 -13.32 -7.29 -0.87
N PRO A 63 -12.03 -7.33 -0.53
CA PRO A 63 -11.44 -6.42 0.44
C PRO A 63 -11.53 -4.95 -0.05
N ILE A 64 -11.42 -4.01 0.87
CA ILE A 64 -11.20 -2.60 0.55
C ILE A 64 -9.68 -2.35 0.58
N LEU A 65 -9.15 -1.73 -0.46
CA LEU A 65 -7.73 -1.38 -0.55
C LEU A 65 -7.51 0.05 -0.06
N LEU A 66 -6.65 0.20 0.94
CA LEU A 66 -6.24 1.51 1.47
C LEU A 66 -4.78 1.76 1.10
N LEU A 67 -4.53 2.81 0.34
CA LEU A 67 -3.20 3.21 -0.11
C LEU A 67 -2.91 4.63 0.40
N ASP A 68 -2.12 4.72 1.47
CA ASP A 68 -1.81 5.97 2.14
C ASP A 68 -0.44 6.49 1.72
N ASP A 69 -0.39 7.75 1.28
CA ASP A 69 0.83 8.49 0.88
C ASP A 69 1.74 7.65 -0.04
N ILE A 70 1.13 7.01 -1.05
CA ILE A 70 1.85 6.00 -1.85
C ILE A 70 2.83 6.59 -2.85
N PHE A 71 2.61 7.82 -3.31
CA PHE A 71 3.41 8.41 -4.37
C PHE A 71 4.64 9.19 -3.88
N ASP A 72 4.75 9.44 -2.56
CA ASP A 72 5.97 10.02 -2.00
C ASP A 72 7.21 9.19 -2.38
N LYS A 73 8.26 9.85 -2.86
CA LYS A 73 9.55 9.26 -3.28
C LYS A 73 9.48 8.26 -4.45
N LEU A 74 8.39 8.22 -5.18
CA LEU A 74 8.29 7.52 -6.45
C LEU A 74 8.49 8.47 -7.63
N ASP A 75 9.10 7.96 -8.69
CA ASP A 75 9.15 8.64 -9.98
C ASP A 75 7.83 8.46 -10.74
N ALA A 76 7.62 9.29 -11.77
CA ALA A 76 6.40 9.31 -12.55
C ALA A 76 6.09 7.95 -13.20
N ASP A 77 7.13 7.25 -13.68
CA ASP A 77 6.96 5.96 -14.35
C ASP A 77 6.40 4.89 -13.40
N ARG A 78 6.91 4.86 -12.16
CA ARG A 78 6.40 3.95 -11.14
C ARG A 78 4.99 4.27 -10.69
N VAL A 79 4.69 5.57 -10.54
CA VAL A 79 3.33 6.04 -10.25
C VAL A 79 2.38 5.55 -11.33
N GLU A 80 2.71 5.77 -12.60
CA GLU A 80 1.89 5.33 -13.73
C GLU A 80 1.66 3.81 -13.74
N GLN A 81 2.70 3.01 -13.47
CA GLN A 81 2.57 1.56 -13.38
C GLN A 81 1.65 1.11 -12.25
N ILE A 82 1.76 1.73 -11.08
CA ILE A 82 0.89 1.42 -9.94
C ILE A 82 -0.56 1.78 -10.27
N VAL A 83 -0.79 2.94 -10.87
CA VAL A 83 -2.12 3.39 -11.27
C VAL A 83 -2.74 2.44 -12.28
N LYS A 84 -2.02 2.08 -13.35
CA LYS A 84 -2.48 1.09 -14.33
C LYS A 84 -2.85 -0.24 -13.67
N LEU A 85 -2.05 -0.67 -12.70
CA LEU A 85 -2.29 -1.92 -12.00
C LEU A 85 -3.57 -1.87 -11.16
N VAL A 86 -3.79 -0.79 -10.40
CA VAL A 86 -4.95 -0.68 -9.51
C VAL A 86 -6.24 -0.30 -10.23
N SER A 87 -6.15 0.30 -11.42
CA SER A 87 -7.31 0.60 -12.28
C SER A 87 -7.90 -0.62 -12.97
N GLY A 88 -7.32 -1.81 -12.79
CA GLY A 88 -7.86 -3.04 -13.36
C GLY A 88 -9.08 -3.56 -12.59
N ASP A 89 -9.96 -4.29 -13.28
CA ASP A 89 -11.23 -4.84 -12.74
C ASP A 89 -11.06 -5.84 -11.58
N GLN A 90 -9.83 -6.28 -11.33
CA GLN A 90 -9.50 -7.18 -10.22
C GLN A 90 -9.58 -6.51 -8.84
N PHE A 91 -9.47 -5.18 -8.80
CA PHE A 91 -9.58 -4.40 -7.56
C PHE A 91 -11.01 -3.89 -7.40
N GLY A 92 -11.52 -3.94 -6.16
CA GLY A 92 -12.82 -3.37 -5.81
C GLY A 92 -12.70 -1.90 -5.41
N GLN A 93 -13.23 -1.56 -4.24
CA GLN A 93 -13.14 -0.19 -3.73
C GLN A 93 -11.72 0.11 -3.24
N ILE A 94 -11.19 1.26 -3.68
CA ILE A 94 -9.85 1.74 -3.34
C ILE A 94 -9.95 3.13 -2.74
N PHE A 95 -9.25 3.36 -1.63
CA PHE A 95 -9.00 4.69 -1.09
C PHE A 95 -7.52 5.02 -1.25
N ILE A 96 -7.24 6.16 -1.84
CA ILE A 96 -5.88 6.65 -2.04
C ILE A 96 -5.76 7.99 -1.35
N THR A 97 -4.73 8.17 -0.53
CA THR A 97 -4.35 9.49 -0.01
C THR A 97 -3.01 9.91 -0.55
N ASP A 98 -2.86 11.18 -0.86
CA ASP A 98 -1.58 11.78 -1.25
C ASP A 98 -1.60 13.30 -1.03
N THR A 99 -0.43 13.87 -0.84
CA THR A 99 -0.25 15.31 -0.71
C THR A 99 0.07 15.99 -2.05
N ASN A 100 0.42 15.22 -3.08
CA ASN A 100 0.83 15.73 -4.39
C ASN A 100 -0.30 15.65 -5.42
N ARG A 101 -0.99 16.77 -5.63
CA ARG A 101 -2.10 16.87 -6.56
C ARG A 101 -1.77 16.46 -8.00
N LYS A 102 -0.55 16.74 -8.48
CA LYS A 102 -0.18 16.41 -9.87
C LYS A 102 -0.29 14.92 -10.19
N TYR A 103 0.04 14.06 -9.24
CA TYR A 103 -0.11 12.62 -9.42
C TYR A 103 -1.57 12.18 -9.38
N LEU A 104 -2.38 12.82 -8.54
CA LEU A 104 -3.82 12.54 -8.49
C LEU A 104 -4.50 12.87 -9.81
N ASP A 105 -4.22 14.02 -10.40
CA ASP A 105 -4.80 14.42 -11.70
C ASP A 105 -4.42 13.41 -12.81
N ALA A 106 -3.16 12.96 -12.86
CA ALA A 106 -2.73 11.94 -13.82
C ALA A 106 -3.44 10.59 -13.60
N ILE A 107 -3.69 10.21 -12.35
CA ILE A 107 -4.47 9.03 -11.99
C ILE A 107 -5.90 9.17 -12.51
N LEU A 108 -6.55 10.28 -12.20
CA LEU A 108 -7.94 10.52 -12.54
C LEU A 108 -8.17 10.46 -14.06
N GLN A 109 -7.24 11.00 -14.86
CA GLN A 109 -7.27 10.92 -16.31
C GLN A 109 -7.11 9.50 -16.86
N SER A 110 -6.48 8.60 -16.12
CA SER A 110 -6.24 7.21 -16.56
C SER A 110 -7.30 6.22 -16.09
N ILE A 111 -8.19 6.61 -15.20
CA ILE A 111 -9.23 5.76 -14.63
C ILE A 111 -10.50 5.85 -15.46
N ASN A 112 -10.95 4.71 -16.01
CA ASN A 112 -12.24 4.59 -16.72
C ASN A 112 -13.43 4.32 -15.79
N HIS A 113 -13.22 4.36 -14.46
CA HIS A 113 -14.26 4.10 -13.45
C HIS A 113 -14.60 5.37 -12.72
N GLY A 114 -15.86 5.45 -12.21
CA GLY A 114 -16.28 6.57 -11.39
C GLY A 114 -15.40 6.71 -10.12
N TYR A 115 -15.02 7.91 -9.79
CA TYR A 115 -14.26 8.25 -8.60
C TYR A 115 -14.92 9.40 -7.84
N ALA A 116 -14.57 9.56 -6.59
CA ALA A 116 -14.93 10.74 -5.79
C ALA A 116 -13.64 11.34 -5.22
N LEU A 117 -13.48 12.65 -5.36
CA LEU A 117 -12.32 13.38 -4.89
C LEU A 117 -12.69 14.19 -3.63
N PHE A 118 -11.86 14.10 -2.61
CA PHE A 118 -12.05 14.82 -1.35
C PHE A 118 -10.76 15.57 -0.99
N ARG A 119 -10.93 16.80 -0.52
CA ARG A 119 -9.87 17.58 0.12
C ARG A 119 -9.99 17.45 1.63
N VAL A 120 -8.87 17.15 2.27
CA VAL A 120 -8.78 17.11 3.73
C VAL A 120 -7.90 18.24 4.19
N GLU A 121 -8.46 19.19 4.97
CA GLU A 121 -7.74 20.35 5.47
C GLU A 121 -8.19 20.66 6.89
N GLN A 122 -7.27 20.83 7.82
CA GLN A 122 -7.53 21.13 9.24
C GLN A 122 -8.53 20.18 9.93
N GLY A 123 -8.56 18.91 9.50
CA GLY A 123 -9.48 17.90 10.05
C GLY A 123 -10.87 17.88 9.41
N GLU A 124 -11.15 18.78 8.45
CA GLU A 124 -12.39 18.78 7.68
C GLU A 124 -12.21 18.06 6.34
N VAL A 125 -13.25 17.36 5.91
CA VAL A 125 -13.30 16.64 4.63
C VAL A 125 -14.32 17.35 3.73
N GLN A 126 -13.86 17.86 2.59
CA GLN A 126 -14.69 18.56 1.62
C GLN A 126 -14.68 17.82 0.30
N PRO A 127 -15.86 17.52 -0.31
CA PRO A 127 -15.91 16.99 -1.66
C PRO A 127 -15.37 18.04 -2.64
N MET A 128 -14.59 17.57 -3.61
CA MET A 128 -14.12 18.43 -4.72
C MET A 128 -14.97 18.12 -5.94
N GLU A 129 -15.49 19.14 -6.58
CA GLU A 129 -16.12 19.01 -7.90
C GLU A 129 -15.06 18.69 -8.95
N GLU A 130 -15.40 17.83 -9.91
CA GLU A 130 -14.57 17.57 -11.06
C GLU A 130 -14.34 18.91 -11.80
N ALA A 131 -13.09 19.24 -12.08
CA ALA A 131 -12.79 20.33 -12.98
C ALA A 131 -13.20 19.86 -14.40
N GLU A 132 -14.21 20.52 -14.97
CA GLU A 132 -14.61 20.37 -16.36
C GLU A 132 -13.45 20.55 -17.35
#